data_706e7484eab0d4ef100ab01a1e404a65
#
_entry.id   706e7484eab0d4ef100ab01a1e404a65
#
_cell.length_a   1.000
_cell.length_b   1.000
_cell.length_c   1.000
_cell.angle_alpha   90.00
_cell.angle_beta   90.00
_cell.angle_gamma   90.00
#
_symmetry.space_group_name_H-M   'P 1'
#
loop_
_entity.id
_entity.type
_entity.pdbx_description
1 polymer ?
#
loop_
_entity_poly.entity_id
_entity_poly.type
_entity_poly.pdbx_seq_one_letter_code
_entity_poly.pdbx_strand_id
1 'polypeptide(L)'
;CIRDRKMNGLVMDDRDVIENLDRTTISLPLSYTTKGTLRKGSSVASETEFELLDAYVKKKITDIRESILNGNAEAAPYEMGNRNACTYCPYQGTCGFDRKIPGYEFRRLKQFADEEIWKAFAKEVED
;
A
#
# COMPACT_ATOMS: atom_id res chain seq x y z
N CYS A 1 6.67 8.39 23.23
CA CYS A 1 7.43 7.20 22.88
C CYS A 1 8.22 7.45 21.59
N ILE A 2 9.48 6.99 21.49
CA ILE A 2 10.31 7.16 20.27
C ILE A 2 9.65 6.51 19.04
N ARG A 3 8.87 5.44 19.23
CA ARG A 3 8.11 4.78 18.15
C ARG A 3 7.07 5.69 17.50
N ASP A 4 6.50 6.62 18.23
CA ASP A 4 5.44 7.50 17.72
C ASP A 4 5.97 8.62 16.83
N ARG A 5 7.29 8.77 16.73
CA ARG A 5 7.97 9.79 15.92
C ARG A 5 8.46 9.28 14.57
N LYS A 6 8.44 7.96 14.34
CA LYS A 6 8.82 7.43 13.02
C LYS A 6 7.71 7.66 12.02
N MET A 7 8.08 8.23 10.88
CA MET A 7 7.19 8.35 9.74
C MET A 7 6.81 6.96 9.21
N ASN A 8 5.60 6.84 8.70
CA ASN A 8 5.19 5.69 7.92
C ASN A 8 5.38 6.01 6.44
N GLY A 9 5.89 5.08 5.68
CA GLY A 9 6.08 5.26 4.25
C GLY A 9 7.25 4.48 3.70
N LEU A 10 7.53 4.69 2.43
CA LEU A 10 8.64 4.09 1.69
C LEU A 10 9.67 5.17 1.40
N VAL A 11 10.94 4.87 1.62
CA VAL A 11 12.06 5.79 1.38
C VAL A 11 12.92 5.22 0.25
N MET A 12 13.44 6.10 -0.62
CA MET A 12 14.37 5.68 -1.66
C MET A 12 15.66 5.13 -1.04
N ASP A 13 16.11 3.97 -1.53
CA ASP A 13 17.38 3.35 -1.12
C ASP A 13 18.55 4.07 -1.81
N ASP A 14 18.69 5.34 -1.46
CA ASP A 14 19.78 6.20 -1.88
C ASP A 14 20.32 6.94 -0.64
N ARG A 15 21.63 6.86 -0.43
CA ARG A 15 22.26 7.40 0.76
C ARG A 15 22.15 8.91 0.84
N ASP A 16 22.34 9.60 -0.30
CA ASP A 16 22.30 11.06 -0.34
C ASP A 16 20.87 11.56 -0.08
N VAL A 17 19.86 10.85 -0.61
CA VAL A 17 18.44 11.13 -0.33
C VAL A 17 18.14 10.95 1.16
N ILE A 18 18.57 9.84 1.74
CA ILE A 18 18.34 9.53 3.16
C ILE A 18 19.01 10.57 4.07
N GLU A 19 20.27 10.93 3.80
CA GLU A 19 21.02 11.92 4.58
C GLU A 19 20.44 13.33 4.45
N ASN A 20 19.86 13.68 3.30
CA ASN A 20 19.18 14.97 3.10
C ASN A 20 17.81 15.03 3.77
N LEU A 21 17.09 13.90 3.88
CA LEU A 21 15.81 13.84 4.58
C LEU A 21 15.98 13.91 6.11
N ASP A 22 16.84 13.10 6.66
CA ASP A 22 17.14 13.09 8.10
C ASP A 22 18.50 12.42 8.36
N ARG A 23 19.53 13.22 8.62
CA ARG A 23 20.88 12.73 8.94
C ARG A 23 20.94 11.78 10.13
N THR A 24 20.01 11.91 11.06
CA THR A 24 19.96 11.09 12.26
C THR A 24 19.20 9.78 12.05
N THR A 25 18.43 9.69 10.97
CA THR A 25 17.51 8.57 10.64
C THR A 25 16.51 8.19 11.74
N ILE A 26 16.31 9.07 12.72
CA ILE A 26 15.41 8.82 13.86
C ILE A 26 13.95 8.85 13.41
N SER A 27 13.62 9.77 12.50
CA SER A 27 12.24 9.96 12.00
C SER A 27 11.89 9.07 10.83
N LEU A 28 12.88 8.48 10.14
CA LEU A 28 12.65 7.65 8.97
C LEU A 28 12.30 6.20 9.33
N PRO A 29 11.49 5.50 8.51
CA PRO A 29 11.09 4.11 8.72
C PRO A 29 12.20 3.12 8.33
N LEU A 30 13.42 3.44 8.63
CA LEU A 30 14.60 2.63 8.34
C LEU A 30 15.57 2.59 9.53
N SER A 31 16.51 1.67 9.49
CA SER A 31 17.61 1.59 10.46
C SER A 31 18.83 0.91 9.84
N TYR A 32 20.01 1.34 10.28
CA TYR A 32 21.27 0.75 9.85
C TYR A 32 21.77 -0.31 10.84
N THR A 33 22.52 -1.27 10.32
CA THR A 33 23.34 -2.18 11.12
C THR A 33 24.62 -1.48 11.58
N THR A 34 25.33 -2.08 12.51
CA THR A 34 26.67 -1.60 12.92
C THR A 34 27.70 -1.59 11.78
N LYS A 35 27.42 -2.31 10.69
CA LYS A 35 28.26 -2.36 9.48
C LYS A 35 27.86 -1.31 8.43
N GLY A 36 26.90 -0.43 8.71
CA GLY A 36 26.43 0.61 7.79
C GLY A 36 25.50 0.13 6.68
N THR A 37 25.00 -1.11 6.73
CA THR A 37 23.98 -1.63 5.81
C THR A 37 22.59 -1.47 6.39
N LEU A 38 21.58 -1.34 5.55
CA LEU A 38 20.18 -1.29 5.99
C LEU A 38 19.77 -2.60 6.68
N ARG A 39 19.01 -2.49 7.76
CA ARG A 39 18.45 -3.66 8.46
C ARG A 39 17.30 -4.24 7.66
N LYS A 40 17.14 -5.56 7.71
CA LYS A 40 15.95 -6.25 7.23
C LYS A 40 14.69 -5.68 7.93
N GLY A 41 13.68 -5.31 7.13
CA GLY A 41 12.47 -4.64 7.64
C GLY A 41 12.54 -3.10 7.63
N SER A 42 13.59 -2.49 7.05
CA SER A 42 13.57 -1.09 6.66
C SER A 42 12.63 -0.89 5.48
N SER A 43 11.78 0.15 5.54
CA SER A 43 10.85 0.48 4.46
C SER A 43 11.56 1.30 3.39
N VAL A 44 12.33 0.64 2.55
CA VAL A 44 13.10 1.25 1.46
C VAL A 44 12.80 0.56 0.14
N ALA A 45 12.93 1.30 -0.95
CA ALA A 45 12.81 0.79 -2.31
C ALA A 45 13.85 1.44 -3.22
N SER A 46 14.30 0.70 -4.22
CA SER A 46 15.19 1.20 -5.26
C SER A 46 14.48 2.20 -6.18
N GLU A 47 15.24 2.95 -6.98
CA GLU A 47 14.70 3.87 -7.98
C GLU A 47 13.76 3.13 -8.95
N THR A 48 14.16 1.96 -9.44
CA THR A 48 13.34 1.14 -10.34
C THR A 48 12.05 0.65 -9.69
N GLU A 49 12.06 0.36 -8.41
CA GLU A 49 10.85 0.00 -7.66
C GLU A 49 9.92 1.21 -7.46
N PHE A 50 10.47 2.41 -7.29
CA PHE A 50 9.68 3.64 -7.25
C PHE A 50 9.04 3.96 -8.61
N GLU A 51 9.77 3.77 -9.72
CA GLU A 51 9.21 3.92 -11.07
C GLU A 51 8.08 2.92 -11.32
N LEU A 52 8.25 1.66 -10.90
CA LEU A 52 7.22 0.64 -10.99
C LEU A 52 5.99 1.00 -10.15
N LEU A 53 6.19 1.50 -8.93
CA LEU A 53 5.12 1.95 -8.06
C LEU A 53 4.34 3.12 -8.68
N ASP A 54 5.03 4.08 -9.28
CA ASP A 54 4.41 5.22 -9.98
C ASP A 54 3.56 4.75 -11.17
N ALA A 55 4.09 3.85 -11.99
CA ALA A 55 3.36 3.25 -13.10
C ALA A 55 2.11 2.49 -12.64
N TYR A 56 2.24 1.70 -11.57
CA TYR A 56 1.13 0.97 -10.97
C TYR A 56 0.04 1.91 -10.45
N VAL A 57 0.43 2.96 -9.72
CA VAL A 57 -0.53 3.94 -9.17
C VAL A 57 -1.27 4.67 -10.30
N LYS A 58 -0.56 5.09 -11.35
CA LYS A 58 -1.16 5.74 -12.52
C LYS A 58 -2.17 4.84 -13.22
N LYS A 59 -1.83 3.55 -13.41
CA LYS A 59 -2.76 2.56 -13.96
C LYS A 59 -3.99 2.42 -13.07
N LYS A 60 -3.84 2.26 -11.77
CA LYS A 60 -4.97 2.15 -10.84
C LYS A 60 -5.89 3.36 -10.84
N ILE A 61 -5.33 4.56 -10.95
CA ILE A 61 -6.13 5.79 -11.07
C ILE A 61 -6.94 5.76 -12.37
N THR A 62 -6.35 5.32 -13.46
CA THR A 62 -7.03 5.17 -14.75
C THR A 62 -8.16 4.15 -14.69
N ASP A 63 -7.90 2.96 -14.12
CA ASP A 63 -8.90 1.88 -13.96
C ASP A 63 -10.09 2.35 -13.11
N ILE A 64 -9.80 3.05 -12.00
CA ILE A 64 -10.84 3.61 -11.12
C ILE A 64 -11.65 4.69 -11.88
N ARG A 65 -11.00 5.57 -12.62
CA ARG A 65 -11.67 6.59 -13.43
C ARG A 65 -12.63 5.96 -14.44
N GLU A 66 -12.17 4.95 -15.17
CA GLU A 66 -12.99 4.24 -16.15
C GLU A 66 -14.17 3.53 -15.48
N SER A 67 -13.94 2.88 -14.35
CA SER A 67 -14.99 2.24 -13.54
C SER A 67 -16.09 3.24 -13.14
N ILE A 68 -15.69 4.43 -12.68
CA ILE A 68 -16.63 5.51 -12.31
C ILE A 68 -17.41 6.00 -13.55
N LEU A 69 -16.72 6.26 -14.67
CA LEU A 69 -17.35 6.75 -15.91
C LEU A 69 -18.34 5.74 -16.49
N ASN A 70 -18.06 4.44 -16.30
CA ASN A 70 -18.96 3.35 -16.72
C ASN A 70 -20.14 3.13 -15.74
N GLY A 71 -20.26 3.95 -14.71
CA GLY A 71 -21.36 3.89 -13.74
C GLY A 71 -21.29 2.71 -12.79
N ASN A 72 -20.10 2.15 -12.56
CA ASN A 72 -19.94 1.08 -11.57
C ASN A 72 -20.20 1.60 -10.16
N ALA A 73 -21.29 1.15 -9.55
CA ALA A 73 -21.70 1.49 -8.20
C ALA A 73 -21.74 0.23 -7.28
N GLU A 74 -21.00 -0.82 -7.64
CA GLU A 74 -20.95 -2.06 -6.89
C GLU A 74 -20.38 -1.84 -5.49
N ALA A 75 -21.12 -2.27 -4.47
CA ALA A 75 -20.66 -2.30 -3.10
C ALA A 75 -19.80 -3.55 -2.84
N ALA A 76 -18.51 -3.46 -3.17
CA ALA A 76 -17.53 -4.55 -3.01
C ALA A 76 -16.41 -4.17 -2.02
N PRO A 77 -16.70 -4.05 -0.71
CA PRO A 77 -15.69 -3.70 0.29
C PRO A 77 -14.59 -4.75 0.37
N TYR A 78 -13.36 -4.33 0.69
CA TYR A 78 -12.26 -5.29 0.81
C TYR A 78 -12.26 -6.03 2.16
N GLU A 79 -11.72 -7.24 2.15
CA GLU A 79 -11.33 -8.03 3.32
C GLU A 79 -9.90 -8.54 3.15
N MET A 80 -9.05 -8.32 4.15
CA MET A 80 -7.66 -8.79 4.18
C MET A 80 -7.33 -9.33 5.57
N GLY A 81 -7.25 -10.64 5.71
CA GLY A 81 -7.08 -11.30 7.00
C GLY A 81 -8.20 -10.92 7.97
N ASN A 82 -7.84 -10.31 9.10
CA ASN A 82 -8.80 -9.87 10.13
C ASN A 82 -9.27 -8.41 9.94
N ARG A 83 -8.90 -7.76 8.84
CA ARG A 83 -9.27 -6.37 8.54
C ARG A 83 -10.25 -6.33 7.37
N ASN A 84 -11.26 -5.48 7.50
CA ASN A 84 -12.18 -5.21 6.40
C ASN A 84 -12.55 -3.73 6.38
N ALA A 85 -13.04 -3.27 5.23
CA ALA A 85 -13.42 -1.87 5.03
C ALA A 85 -14.63 -1.44 5.88
N CYS A 86 -15.45 -2.39 6.34
CA CYS A 86 -16.70 -2.10 7.03
C CYS A 86 -16.54 -1.85 8.54
N THR A 87 -15.46 -2.33 9.17
CA THR A 87 -15.29 -2.33 10.63
C THR A 87 -15.47 -0.93 11.27
N TYR A 88 -14.99 0.11 10.59
CA TYR A 88 -15.08 1.49 11.07
C TYR A 88 -15.69 2.44 10.03
N CYS A 89 -16.49 1.89 9.10
CA CYS A 89 -17.10 2.68 8.02
C CYS A 89 -18.26 3.52 8.56
N PRO A 90 -18.23 4.86 8.43
CA PRO A 90 -19.33 5.72 8.88
C PRO A 90 -20.59 5.60 8.02
N TYR A 91 -20.47 5.01 6.82
CA TYR A 91 -21.58 4.84 5.85
C TYR A 91 -22.26 3.47 5.93
N GLN A 92 -21.95 2.66 6.93
CA GLN A 92 -22.47 1.30 7.06
C GLN A 92 -24.02 1.24 7.04
N GLY A 93 -24.67 2.24 7.64
CA GLY A 93 -26.13 2.33 7.71
C GLY A 93 -26.82 2.71 6.37
N THR A 94 -26.08 3.29 5.42
CA THR A 94 -26.62 3.77 4.13
C THR A 94 -26.09 2.97 2.94
N CYS A 95 -24.98 2.25 3.10
CA CYS A 95 -24.32 1.48 2.05
C CYS A 95 -25.15 0.29 1.55
N GLY A 96 -25.97 -0.29 2.42
CA GLY A 96 -26.80 -1.46 2.07
C GLY A 96 -26.03 -2.78 1.91
N PHE A 97 -24.70 -2.80 2.07
CA PHE A 97 -23.90 -4.01 2.00
C PHE A 97 -24.20 -4.94 3.18
N ASP A 98 -24.77 -6.10 2.88
CA ASP A 98 -25.03 -7.16 3.87
C ASP A 98 -24.71 -8.53 3.27
N ARG A 99 -23.77 -9.25 3.87
CA ARG A 99 -23.37 -10.62 3.48
C ARG A 99 -24.48 -11.65 3.54
N LYS A 100 -25.59 -11.35 4.21
CA LYS A 100 -26.78 -12.22 4.23
C LYS A 100 -27.59 -12.14 2.95
N ILE A 101 -27.36 -11.10 2.15
CA ILE A 101 -28.04 -10.91 0.87
C ILE A 101 -27.21 -11.61 -0.22
N PRO A 102 -27.80 -12.51 -1.02
CA PRO A 102 -27.10 -13.15 -2.12
C PRO A 102 -26.52 -12.11 -3.11
N GLY A 103 -25.26 -12.30 -3.49
CA GLY A 103 -24.54 -11.40 -4.40
C GLY A 103 -23.66 -10.34 -3.69
N TYR A 104 -23.78 -10.16 -2.37
CA TYR A 104 -22.90 -9.28 -1.62
C TYR A 104 -21.75 -10.07 -0.99
N GLU A 105 -20.54 -9.87 -1.53
CA GLU A 105 -19.34 -10.52 -1.02
C GLU A 105 -18.21 -9.53 -0.81
N PHE A 106 -17.32 -9.84 0.15
CA PHE A 106 -16.08 -9.08 0.29
C PHE A 106 -15.11 -9.41 -0.85
N ARG A 107 -14.49 -8.39 -1.39
CA ARG A 107 -13.32 -8.53 -2.24
C ARG A 107 -12.11 -8.92 -1.40
N ARG A 108 -11.75 -10.19 -1.43
CA ARG A 108 -10.65 -10.74 -0.64
C ARG A 108 -9.31 -10.32 -1.23
N LEU A 109 -8.53 -9.56 -0.46
CA LEU A 109 -7.18 -9.19 -0.83
C LEU A 109 -6.18 -10.19 -0.25
N LYS A 110 -5.26 -10.65 -1.09
CA LYS A 110 -4.13 -11.48 -0.66
C LYS A 110 -3.12 -10.61 0.10
N GLN A 111 -2.64 -11.11 1.21
CA GLN A 111 -1.49 -10.52 1.89
C GLN A 111 -0.21 -11.06 1.24
N PHE A 112 0.60 -10.17 0.70
CA PHE A 112 1.87 -10.52 0.07
C PHE A 112 3.03 -10.33 1.05
N ALA A 113 4.10 -11.11 0.87
CA ALA A 113 5.39 -10.79 1.44
C ALA A 113 6.05 -9.65 0.62
N ASP A 114 6.99 -8.92 1.22
CA ASP A 114 7.60 -7.74 0.59
C ASP A 114 8.17 -8.04 -0.81
N GLU A 115 8.82 -9.19 -0.98
CA GLU A 115 9.39 -9.62 -2.27
C GLU A 115 8.33 -10.00 -3.33
N GLU A 116 7.14 -10.41 -2.89
CA GLU A 116 6.03 -10.78 -3.79
C GLU A 116 5.26 -9.56 -4.29
N ILE A 117 5.24 -8.47 -3.50
CA ILE A 117 4.52 -7.24 -3.83
C ILE A 117 5.04 -6.65 -5.15
N TRP A 118 6.35 -6.52 -5.28
CA TRP A 118 6.97 -5.94 -6.48
C TRP A 118 6.69 -6.76 -7.73
N LYS A 119 6.71 -8.09 -7.62
CA LYS A 119 6.31 -8.98 -8.73
C LYS A 119 4.84 -8.84 -9.11
N ALA A 120 3.98 -8.65 -8.12
CA ALA A 120 2.55 -8.43 -8.37
C ALA A 120 2.31 -7.09 -9.07
N PHE A 121 3.02 -6.03 -8.67
CA PHE A 121 2.94 -4.72 -9.33
C PHE A 121 3.44 -4.79 -10.79
N ALA A 122 4.59 -5.44 -11.03
CA ALA A 122 5.14 -5.59 -12.37
C ALA A 122 4.14 -6.31 -13.29
N LYS A 123 3.58 -7.41 -12.85
CA LYS A 123 2.58 -8.15 -13.62
C LYS A 123 1.36 -7.30 -13.95
N GLU A 124 0.86 -6.53 -13.00
CA GLU A 124 -0.36 -5.73 -13.19
C GLU A 124 -0.12 -4.49 -14.07
N VAL A 125 1.12 -4.01 -14.16
CA VAL A 125 1.50 -2.91 -15.08
C VAL A 125 1.65 -3.40 -16.52
N GLU A 126 2.08 -4.67 -16.72
CA GLU A 126 2.25 -5.27 -18.05
C GLU A 126 0.92 -5.71 -18.70
N ASP A 127 -0.10 -6.06 -17.89
CA ASP A 127 -1.45 -6.44 -18.34
C ASP A 127 -2.30 -5.21 -18.72
#